data_d85427382a876afecdaf7958b77983b6
#
_entry.id   d85427382a876afecdaf7958b77983b6
#
_cell.length_a   1.000
_cell.length_b   1.000
_cell.length_c   1.000
_cell.angle_alpha   90.00
_cell.angle_beta   90.00
_cell.angle_gamma   90.00
#
_symmetry.space_group_name_H-M   'P 1'
#
loop_
_entity.id
_entity.type
_entity.pdbx_description
1 polymer ?
#
loop_
_entity_poly.entity_id
_entity_poly.type
_entity_poly.pdbx_seq_one_letter_code
_entity_poly.pdbx_strand_id
1 'polypeptide(L)'
;MRFKNKNIIVTGAGMGIGKGIAHRFASEGGNVVIADLNRENGERVVQEIKEQGGSALFVSTDVSKEQDIDNLIAEATGAFGPLHVAVSNAGITESASSALDISSQEWDQVYAVNTKGSFMFCRASAKNMMENDINGAIVTLATLMARGGKGMSGAYASSKAAVVMFTKTLAKNLATSGIRVNCVSPGIVATEIYRKVEDEMMMEKGSFADWLVEESINNGQLLIPRGGAPEDIAAAVAFLASEDASYITAQNLSVDGGMDWCW
;
A
#
# COMPACT_ATOMS: atom_id res chain seq x y z
N MET A 1 14.53 -1.48 -17.81
CA MET A 1 13.34 -2.10 -17.17
C MET A 1 13.84 -2.85 -15.92
N ARG A 2 13.64 -2.24 -14.74
CA ARG A 2 14.15 -2.75 -13.45
C ARG A 2 13.49 -4.07 -13.01
N PHE A 3 12.26 -4.32 -13.48
CA PHE A 3 11.44 -5.47 -13.04
C PHE A 3 11.21 -6.51 -14.14
N LYS A 4 12.00 -6.49 -15.21
CA LYS A 4 11.89 -7.49 -16.27
C LYS A 4 12.00 -8.91 -15.70
N ASN A 5 11.02 -9.77 -16.00
CA ASN A 5 10.89 -11.14 -15.49
C ASN A 5 10.72 -11.23 -13.96
N LYS A 6 10.29 -10.16 -13.29
CA LYS A 6 9.93 -10.19 -11.88
C LYS A 6 8.42 -10.32 -11.73
N ASN A 7 7.98 -11.12 -10.77
CA ASN A 7 6.56 -11.34 -10.46
C ASN A 7 6.20 -10.57 -9.21
N ILE A 8 5.20 -9.71 -9.31
CA ILE A 8 4.83 -8.71 -8.32
C ILE A 8 3.36 -8.89 -7.95
N ILE A 9 3.05 -8.88 -6.66
CA ILE A 9 1.65 -8.76 -6.18
C ILE A 9 1.47 -7.41 -5.53
N VAL A 10 0.38 -6.71 -5.89
CA VAL A 10 -0.04 -5.46 -5.24
C VAL A 10 -1.46 -5.63 -4.70
N THR A 11 -1.64 -5.51 -3.39
CA THR A 11 -2.98 -5.57 -2.77
C THR A 11 -3.65 -4.20 -2.76
N GLY A 12 -4.99 -4.15 -2.91
CA GLY A 12 -5.74 -2.91 -3.07
C GLY A 12 -5.33 -2.16 -4.34
N ALA A 13 -5.10 -2.91 -5.43
CA ALA A 13 -4.54 -2.36 -6.67
C ALA A 13 -5.59 -1.94 -7.71
N GLY A 14 -6.89 -2.01 -7.38
CA GLY A 14 -7.97 -1.61 -8.28
C GLY A 14 -8.14 -0.10 -8.43
N MET A 15 -7.56 0.72 -7.54
CA MET A 15 -7.70 2.17 -7.55
C MET A 15 -6.55 2.88 -6.80
N GLY A 16 -6.54 4.20 -6.87
CA GLY A 16 -5.69 5.09 -6.08
C GLY A 16 -4.19 4.75 -6.13
N ILE A 17 -3.55 4.74 -4.98
CA ILE A 17 -2.10 4.46 -4.84
C ILE A 17 -1.76 3.06 -5.39
N GLY A 18 -2.55 2.04 -5.06
CA GLY A 18 -2.30 0.66 -5.51
C GLY A 18 -2.34 0.52 -7.02
N LYS A 19 -3.28 1.19 -7.70
CA LYS A 19 -3.34 1.28 -9.17
C LYS A 19 -2.07 1.92 -9.73
N GLY A 20 -1.66 3.08 -9.18
CA GLY A 20 -0.42 3.76 -9.60
C GLY A 20 0.83 2.88 -9.45
N ILE A 21 0.91 2.13 -8.34
CA ILE A 21 2.00 1.17 -8.09
C ILE A 21 1.99 0.04 -9.13
N ALA A 22 0.80 -0.52 -9.43
CA ALA A 22 0.67 -1.58 -10.42
C ALA A 22 1.11 -1.15 -11.82
N HIS A 23 0.66 0.03 -12.28
CA HIS A 23 1.09 0.62 -13.56
C HIS A 23 2.59 0.86 -13.59
N ARG A 24 3.18 1.35 -12.49
CA ARG A 24 4.61 1.59 -12.40
C ARG A 24 5.42 0.31 -12.58
N PHE A 25 5.08 -0.76 -11.89
CA PHE A 25 5.77 -2.04 -12.05
C PHE A 25 5.62 -2.61 -13.45
N ALA A 26 4.41 -2.55 -14.02
CA ALA A 26 4.13 -3.04 -15.38
C ALA A 26 4.94 -2.27 -16.42
N SER A 27 5.00 -0.94 -16.33
CA SER A 27 5.78 -0.09 -17.26
C SER A 27 7.29 -0.34 -17.18
N GLU A 28 7.76 -0.91 -16.07
CA GLU A 28 9.16 -1.31 -15.88
C GLU A 28 9.40 -2.81 -16.16
N GLY A 29 8.42 -3.49 -16.77
CA GLY A 29 8.56 -4.85 -17.31
C GLY A 29 8.22 -5.98 -16.35
N GLY A 30 7.58 -5.68 -15.22
CA GLY A 30 7.11 -6.67 -14.26
C GLY A 30 5.82 -7.37 -14.69
N ASN A 31 5.65 -8.63 -14.27
CA ASN A 31 4.37 -9.34 -14.31
C ASN A 31 3.60 -8.98 -13.03
N VAL A 32 2.47 -8.30 -13.15
CA VAL A 32 1.77 -7.71 -12.00
C VAL A 32 0.45 -8.42 -11.71
N VAL A 33 0.29 -8.89 -10.48
CA VAL A 33 -0.99 -9.39 -9.98
C VAL A 33 -1.70 -8.28 -9.23
N ILE A 34 -2.88 -7.93 -9.74
CA ILE A 34 -3.81 -6.95 -9.18
C ILE A 34 -4.70 -7.69 -8.20
N ALA A 35 -4.44 -7.57 -6.91
CA ALA A 35 -5.26 -8.17 -5.86
C ALA A 35 -6.20 -7.11 -5.27
N ASP A 36 -7.49 -7.25 -5.47
CA ASP A 36 -8.49 -6.30 -5.00
C ASP A 36 -9.83 -7.00 -4.69
N LEU A 37 -10.60 -6.44 -3.77
CA LEU A 37 -11.96 -6.91 -3.49
C LEU A 37 -12.92 -6.54 -4.62
N ASN A 38 -12.72 -5.37 -5.24
CA ASN A 38 -13.55 -4.88 -6.34
C ASN A 38 -13.09 -5.44 -7.69
N ARG A 39 -13.83 -6.44 -8.18
CA ARG A 39 -13.53 -7.11 -9.45
C ARG A 39 -13.51 -6.15 -10.63
N GLU A 40 -14.52 -5.29 -10.76
CA GLU A 40 -14.64 -4.35 -11.89
C GLU A 40 -13.42 -3.42 -11.98
N ASN A 41 -13.02 -2.84 -10.86
CA ASN A 41 -11.86 -1.98 -10.79
C ASN A 41 -10.57 -2.75 -11.11
N GLY A 42 -10.41 -3.94 -10.53
CA GLY A 42 -9.22 -4.76 -10.75
C GLY A 42 -9.07 -5.21 -12.21
N GLU A 43 -10.15 -5.70 -12.83
CA GLU A 43 -10.14 -6.11 -14.24
C GLU A 43 -9.89 -4.93 -15.18
N ARG A 44 -10.41 -3.74 -14.87
CA ARG A 44 -10.11 -2.51 -15.61
C ARG A 44 -8.61 -2.16 -15.55
N VAL A 45 -7.97 -2.24 -14.40
CA VAL A 45 -6.52 -1.99 -14.27
C VAL A 45 -5.71 -3.02 -15.08
N VAL A 46 -6.10 -4.29 -15.07
CA VAL A 46 -5.48 -5.31 -15.90
C VAL A 46 -5.57 -4.96 -17.38
N GLN A 47 -6.76 -4.52 -17.84
CA GLN A 47 -6.97 -4.13 -19.22
C GLN A 47 -6.09 -2.94 -19.63
N GLU A 48 -6.06 -1.90 -18.80
CA GLU A 48 -5.21 -0.71 -18.99
C GLU A 48 -3.72 -1.08 -19.13
N ILE A 49 -3.23 -1.99 -18.27
CA ILE A 49 -1.84 -2.47 -18.33
C ILE A 49 -1.57 -3.25 -19.62
N LYS A 50 -2.48 -4.13 -20.01
CA LYS A 50 -2.35 -4.93 -21.26
C LYS A 50 -2.37 -4.06 -22.51
N GLU A 51 -3.21 -3.02 -22.54
CA GLU A 51 -3.26 -2.04 -23.65
C GLU A 51 -1.95 -1.27 -23.81
N GLN A 52 -1.22 -1.07 -22.71
CA GLN A 52 0.12 -0.48 -22.70
C GLN A 52 1.23 -1.50 -22.99
N GLY A 53 0.89 -2.75 -23.34
CA GLY A 53 1.86 -3.81 -23.65
C GLY A 53 2.47 -4.49 -22.43
N GLY A 54 1.94 -4.24 -21.22
CA GLY A 54 2.37 -4.88 -19.98
C GLY A 54 1.70 -6.24 -19.74
N SER A 55 2.15 -6.93 -18.67
CA SER A 55 1.63 -8.23 -18.23
C SER A 55 0.93 -8.08 -16.88
N ALA A 56 -0.37 -8.40 -16.81
CA ALA A 56 -1.13 -8.35 -15.57
C ALA A 56 -2.20 -9.43 -15.49
N LEU A 57 -2.52 -9.82 -14.24
CA LEU A 57 -3.57 -10.75 -13.84
C LEU A 57 -4.38 -10.13 -12.70
N PHE A 58 -5.70 -10.31 -12.69
CA PHE A 58 -6.56 -9.97 -11.56
C PHE A 58 -6.86 -11.20 -10.70
N VAL A 59 -6.76 -11.04 -9.37
CA VAL A 59 -7.22 -12.04 -8.39
C VAL A 59 -8.12 -11.34 -7.37
N SER A 60 -9.37 -11.79 -7.28
CA SER A 60 -10.32 -11.27 -6.29
C SER A 60 -9.87 -11.66 -4.88
N THR A 61 -9.60 -10.68 -4.01
CA THR A 61 -8.94 -10.92 -2.74
C THR A 61 -9.51 -10.02 -1.65
N ASP A 62 -10.09 -10.62 -0.61
CA ASP A 62 -10.33 -9.97 0.67
C ASP A 62 -9.13 -10.23 1.59
N VAL A 63 -8.27 -9.23 1.78
CA VAL A 63 -7.05 -9.39 2.57
C VAL A 63 -7.31 -9.72 4.05
N SER A 64 -8.52 -9.50 4.55
CA SER A 64 -8.92 -9.87 5.91
C SER A 64 -9.12 -11.38 6.11
N LYS A 65 -9.19 -12.14 5.00
CA LYS A 65 -9.40 -13.60 4.96
C LYS A 65 -8.13 -14.33 4.59
N GLU A 66 -7.68 -15.21 5.46
CA GLU A 66 -6.46 -15.99 5.23
C GLU A 66 -6.56 -16.89 3.99
N GLN A 67 -7.72 -17.52 3.77
CA GLN A 67 -7.95 -18.36 2.60
C GLN A 67 -7.81 -17.58 1.27
N ASP A 68 -8.27 -16.32 1.22
CA ASP A 68 -8.14 -15.50 0.02
C ASP A 68 -6.66 -15.14 -0.25
N ILE A 69 -5.88 -14.93 0.82
CA ILE A 69 -4.42 -14.73 0.71
C ILE A 69 -3.72 -15.97 0.16
N ASP A 70 -4.07 -17.17 0.67
CA ASP A 70 -3.48 -18.43 0.18
C ASP A 70 -3.83 -18.65 -1.30
N ASN A 71 -5.09 -18.39 -1.69
CA ASN A 71 -5.54 -18.45 -3.08
C ASN A 71 -4.79 -17.43 -3.96
N LEU A 72 -4.61 -16.20 -3.48
CA LEU A 72 -3.84 -15.16 -4.19
C LEU A 72 -2.42 -15.61 -4.51
N ILE A 73 -1.70 -16.16 -3.53
CA ILE A 73 -0.34 -16.65 -3.75
C ILE A 73 -0.35 -17.81 -4.75
N ALA A 74 -1.28 -18.77 -4.62
CA ALA A 74 -1.37 -19.91 -5.52
C ALA A 74 -1.68 -19.49 -6.96
N GLU A 75 -2.64 -18.60 -7.20
CA GLU A 75 -2.97 -18.10 -8.54
C GLU A 75 -1.83 -17.29 -9.15
N ALA A 76 -1.21 -16.41 -8.35
CA ALA A 76 -0.08 -15.60 -8.81
C ALA A 76 1.10 -16.47 -9.24
N THR A 77 1.46 -17.46 -8.42
CA THR A 77 2.59 -18.35 -8.70
C THR A 77 2.29 -19.36 -9.79
N GLY A 78 1.04 -19.80 -9.92
CA GLY A 78 0.59 -20.63 -11.03
C GLY A 78 0.67 -19.92 -12.38
N ALA A 79 0.39 -18.61 -12.42
CA ALA A 79 0.42 -17.82 -13.65
C ALA A 79 1.83 -17.37 -14.06
N PHE A 80 2.66 -16.93 -13.10
CA PHE A 80 3.91 -16.23 -13.38
C PHE A 80 5.15 -16.87 -12.74
N GLY A 81 4.98 -17.90 -11.91
CA GLY A 81 6.08 -18.48 -11.13
C GLY A 81 6.34 -17.76 -9.80
N PRO A 82 7.48 -18.06 -9.14
CA PRO A 82 7.78 -17.56 -7.81
C PRO A 82 7.69 -16.05 -7.66
N LEU A 83 7.27 -15.59 -6.48
CA LEU A 83 7.10 -14.19 -6.16
C LEU A 83 8.45 -13.50 -5.92
N HIS A 84 8.63 -12.30 -6.49
CA HIS A 84 9.81 -11.47 -6.31
C HIS A 84 9.53 -10.20 -5.49
N VAL A 85 8.35 -9.61 -5.65
CA VAL A 85 7.96 -8.38 -4.94
C VAL A 85 6.55 -8.51 -4.40
N ALA A 86 6.36 -8.18 -3.14
CA ALA A 86 5.06 -8.10 -2.49
C ALA A 86 4.79 -6.67 -2.01
N VAL A 87 3.68 -6.07 -2.43
CA VAL A 87 3.27 -4.74 -1.97
C VAL A 87 1.96 -4.85 -1.18
N SER A 88 2.06 -4.65 0.13
CA SER A 88 0.90 -4.61 1.04
C SER A 88 0.34 -3.19 1.10
N ASN A 89 -0.57 -2.88 0.17
CA ASN A 89 -1.16 -1.55 0.05
C ASN A 89 -2.61 -1.50 0.51
N ALA A 90 -3.39 -2.57 0.41
CA ALA A 90 -4.80 -2.59 0.81
C ALA A 90 -5.01 -1.97 2.20
N GLY A 91 -6.01 -1.12 2.31
CA GLY A 91 -6.34 -0.46 3.57
C GLY A 91 -7.63 0.32 3.49
N ILE A 92 -8.28 0.47 4.63
CA ILE A 92 -9.51 1.23 4.82
C ILE A 92 -9.36 2.16 6.02
N THR A 93 -10.21 3.18 6.08
CA THR A 93 -10.35 4.08 7.23
C THR A 93 -11.71 3.91 7.88
N GLU A 94 -11.82 4.34 9.13
CA GLU A 94 -13.11 4.53 9.80
C GLU A 94 -13.85 5.74 9.25
N SER A 95 -15.15 5.81 9.56
CA SER A 95 -16.01 6.97 9.27
C SER A 95 -15.97 8.01 10.39
N ALA A 96 -15.77 7.60 11.64
CA ALA A 96 -15.83 8.49 12.79
C ALA A 96 -14.76 9.59 12.78
N SER A 97 -15.17 10.81 13.02
CA SER A 97 -14.31 12.00 13.10
C SER A 97 -13.52 12.08 14.43
N SER A 98 -13.98 11.39 15.46
CA SER A 98 -13.36 11.34 16.80
C SER A 98 -13.09 9.90 17.21
N ALA A 99 -11.96 9.66 17.85
CA ALA A 99 -11.63 8.35 18.42
C ALA A 99 -12.63 7.89 19.50
N LEU A 100 -13.38 8.81 20.10
CA LEU A 100 -14.40 8.51 21.11
C LEU A 100 -15.69 7.95 20.49
N ASP A 101 -15.90 8.17 19.20
CA ASP A 101 -17.13 7.79 18.48
C ASP A 101 -16.95 6.52 17.63
N ILE A 102 -15.73 6.00 17.53
CA ILE A 102 -15.44 4.76 16.79
C ILE A 102 -16.10 3.57 17.49
N SER A 103 -16.96 2.85 16.78
CA SER A 103 -17.53 1.60 17.28
C SER A 103 -16.48 0.49 17.34
N SER A 104 -16.63 -0.46 18.29
CA SER A 104 -15.75 -1.63 18.35
C SER A 104 -15.76 -2.42 17.04
N GLN A 105 -16.91 -2.53 16.38
CA GLN A 105 -17.03 -3.22 15.10
C GLN A 105 -16.22 -2.53 13.99
N GLU A 106 -16.27 -1.21 13.91
CA GLU A 106 -15.51 -0.45 12.92
C GLU A 106 -14.00 -0.51 13.20
N TRP A 107 -13.62 -0.42 14.47
CA TRP A 107 -12.24 -0.66 14.93
C TRP A 107 -11.73 -2.03 14.47
N ASP A 108 -12.47 -3.08 14.76
CA ASP A 108 -12.11 -4.45 14.40
C ASP A 108 -11.99 -4.63 12.89
N GLN A 109 -12.87 -4.01 12.10
CA GLN A 109 -12.81 -4.06 10.65
C GLN A 109 -11.55 -3.37 10.10
N VAL A 110 -11.21 -2.19 10.61
CA VAL A 110 -9.99 -1.46 10.21
C VAL A 110 -8.74 -2.30 10.53
N TYR A 111 -8.67 -2.88 11.72
CA TYR A 111 -7.54 -3.73 12.11
C TYR A 111 -7.48 -5.05 11.34
N ALA A 112 -8.62 -5.65 11.03
CA ALA A 112 -8.69 -6.88 10.22
C ALA A 112 -8.09 -6.67 8.83
N VAL A 113 -8.39 -5.55 8.17
CA VAL A 113 -7.85 -5.21 6.85
C VAL A 113 -6.42 -4.69 6.94
N ASN A 114 -6.19 -3.61 7.70
CA ASN A 114 -4.95 -2.86 7.64
C ASN A 114 -3.78 -3.59 8.30
N THR A 115 -4.01 -4.21 9.46
CA THR A 115 -2.96 -4.81 10.28
C THR A 115 -2.88 -6.32 10.06
N LYS A 116 -3.98 -7.04 10.33
CA LYS A 116 -4.00 -8.50 10.19
C LYS A 116 -3.84 -8.92 8.73
N GLY A 117 -4.51 -8.24 7.79
CA GLY A 117 -4.39 -8.49 6.36
C GLY A 117 -2.96 -8.28 5.86
N SER A 118 -2.32 -7.16 6.25
CA SER A 118 -0.91 -6.92 5.94
C SER A 118 0.00 -8.01 6.50
N PHE A 119 -0.23 -8.43 7.75
CA PHE A 119 0.52 -9.53 8.37
C PHE A 119 0.38 -10.84 7.57
N MET A 120 -0.85 -11.26 7.28
CA MET A 120 -1.12 -12.51 6.57
C MET A 120 -0.49 -12.51 5.18
N PHE A 121 -0.67 -11.43 4.41
CA PHE A 121 -0.13 -11.29 3.06
C PHE A 121 1.41 -11.26 3.07
N CYS A 122 2.05 -10.46 3.91
CA CYS A 122 3.51 -10.41 3.99
C CYS A 122 4.11 -11.75 4.44
N ARG A 123 3.45 -12.45 5.39
CA ARG A 123 3.87 -13.78 5.83
C ARG A 123 3.82 -14.81 4.70
N ALA A 124 2.70 -14.88 3.96
CA ALA A 124 2.53 -15.81 2.86
C ALA A 124 3.53 -15.51 1.73
N SER A 125 3.72 -14.23 1.40
CA SER A 125 4.69 -13.78 0.40
C SER A 125 6.13 -14.15 0.79
N ALA A 126 6.51 -13.91 2.06
CA ALA A 126 7.84 -14.26 2.55
C ALA A 126 8.10 -15.77 2.49
N LYS A 127 7.12 -16.59 2.90
CA LYS A 127 7.23 -18.06 2.79
C LYS A 127 7.44 -18.50 1.35
N ASN A 128 6.64 -17.98 0.40
CA ASN A 128 6.81 -18.31 -1.01
C ASN A 128 8.20 -17.91 -1.54
N MET A 129 8.72 -16.74 -1.17
CA MET A 129 10.05 -16.30 -1.56
C MET A 129 11.14 -17.23 -0.96
N MET A 130 11.04 -17.59 0.31
CA MET A 130 12.00 -18.48 0.98
C MET A 130 12.00 -19.90 0.40
N GLU A 131 10.82 -20.47 0.13
CA GLU A 131 10.66 -21.82 -0.45
C GLU A 131 11.23 -21.94 -1.87
N ASN A 132 11.41 -20.80 -2.56
CA ASN A 132 11.93 -20.75 -3.92
C ASN A 132 13.30 -20.06 -4.01
N ASP A 133 13.99 -19.84 -2.89
CA ASP A 133 15.32 -19.20 -2.82
C ASP A 133 15.36 -17.82 -3.52
N ILE A 134 14.26 -17.03 -3.43
CA ILE A 134 14.16 -15.71 -4.03
C ILE A 134 14.62 -14.63 -3.04
N ASN A 135 15.68 -13.90 -3.39
CA ASN A 135 16.09 -12.67 -2.72
C ASN A 135 15.11 -11.54 -3.10
N GLY A 136 13.98 -11.50 -2.41
CA GLY A 136 12.85 -10.65 -2.77
C GLY A 136 12.77 -9.32 -2.02
N ALA A 137 11.70 -8.57 -2.29
CA ALA A 137 11.38 -7.35 -1.57
C ALA A 137 9.90 -7.30 -1.16
N ILE A 138 9.66 -6.91 0.08
CA ILE A 138 8.32 -6.64 0.62
C ILE A 138 8.24 -5.15 0.93
N VAL A 139 7.22 -4.47 0.42
CA VAL A 139 6.95 -3.06 0.73
C VAL A 139 5.55 -2.92 1.30
N THR A 140 5.45 -2.39 2.51
CA THR A 140 4.17 -2.11 3.16
C THR A 140 3.80 -0.63 3.01
N LEU A 141 2.50 -0.33 2.95
CA LEU A 141 1.99 1.05 2.96
C LEU A 141 1.44 1.39 4.35
N ALA A 142 2.04 2.40 4.96
CA ALA A 142 1.52 3.03 6.16
C ALA A 142 0.87 4.40 5.84
N THR A 143 1.14 5.38 6.64
CA THR A 143 0.70 6.78 6.48
C THR A 143 1.59 7.67 7.32
N LEU A 144 1.71 8.93 6.98
CA LEU A 144 2.26 9.98 7.82
C LEU A 144 1.61 9.97 9.23
N MET A 145 0.29 9.76 9.32
CA MET A 145 -0.45 9.71 10.59
C MET A 145 0.00 8.60 11.55
N ALA A 146 0.76 7.60 11.08
CA ALA A 146 1.31 6.54 11.93
C ALA A 146 2.39 7.03 12.92
N ARG A 147 2.88 8.26 12.78
CA ARG A 147 3.91 8.88 13.66
C ARG A 147 3.34 9.86 14.65
N GLY A 148 2.20 10.48 14.35
CA GLY A 148 1.58 11.47 15.25
C GLY A 148 0.07 11.53 15.05
N GLY A 149 -0.69 11.47 16.13
CA GLY A 149 -2.14 11.59 16.09
C GLY A 149 -2.57 13.06 15.99
N LYS A 150 -3.29 13.42 14.94
CA LYS A 150 -3.91 14.77 14.80
C LYS A 150 -5.34 14.84 15.36
N GLY A 151 -5.72 13.90 16.23
CA GLY A 151 -7.07 13.83 16.81
C GLY A 151 -8.14 13.28 15.85
N MET A 152 -7.75 12.81 14.67
CA MET A 152 -8.61 12.19 13.66
C MET A 152 -8.13 10.77 13.37
N SER A 153 -9.01 9.92 12.85
CA SER A 153 -8.67 8.60 12.31
C SER A 153 -7.93 7.70 13.30
N GLY A 154 -8.47 7.53 14.51
CA GLY A 154 -7.80 6.82 15.60
C GLY A 154 -7.52 5.35 15.30
N ALA A 155 -8.47 4.61 14.71
CA ALA A 155 -8.29 3.21 14.33
C ALA A 155 -7.34 3.09 13.13
N TYR A 156 -7.50 3.94 12.12
CA TYR A 156 -6.63 3.95 10.94
C TYR A 156 -5.17 4.25 11.31
N ALA A 157 -4.94 5.37 11.99
CA ALA A 157 -3.59 5.80 12.36
C ALA A 157 -2.86 4.75 13.22
N SER A 158 -3.54 4.22 14.25
CA SER A 158 -2.97 3.19 15.11
C SER A 158 -2.74 1.86 14.38
N SER A 159 -3.64 1.45 13.48
CA SER A 159 -3.47 0.26 12.65
C SER A 159 -2.24 0.39 11.72
N LYS A 160 -2.00 1.58 11.16
CA LYS A 160 -0.85 1.86 10.30
C LYS A 160 0.46 2.01 11.09
N ALA A 161 0.41 2.50 12.33
CA ALA A 161 1.55 2.46 13.25
C ALA A 161 1.97 1.01 13.56
N ALA A 162 1.00 0.11 13.75
CA ALA A 162 1.27 -1.32 13.90
C ALA A 162 1.96 -1.91 12.66
N VAL A 163 1.57 -1.52 11.44
CA VAL A 163 2.21 -1.94 10.19
C VAL A 163 3.68 -1.49 10.13
N VAL A 164 3.98 -0.24 10.54
CA VAL A 164 5.38 0.26 10.60
C VAL A 164 6.22 -0.60 11.54
N MET A 165 5.73 -0.92 12.73
CA MET A 165 6.47 -1.74 13.68
C MET A 165 6.60 -3.19 13.18
N PHE A 166 5.54 -3.76 12.61
CA PHE A 166 5.56 -5.10 12.01
C PHE A 166 6.59 -5.18 10.88
N THR A 167 6.70 -4.17 10.01
CA THR A 167 7.71 -4.09 8.95
C THR A 167 9.12 -4.26 9.50
N LYS A 168 9.47 -3.54 10.56
CA LYS A 168 10.80 -3.63 11.20
C LYS A 168 11.06 -5.02 11.78
N THR A 169 10.04 -5.59 12.43
CA THR A 169 10.13 -6.95 13.00
C THR A 169 10.32 -7.99 11.88
N LEU A 170 9.53 -7.91 10.82
CA LEU A 170 9.62 -8.84 9.69
C LEU A 170 10.96 -8.73 8.97
N ALA A 171 11.48 -7.51 8.77
CA ALA A 171 12.82 -7.29 8.21
C ALA A 171 13.91 -8.00 9.02
N LYS A 172 13.83 -7.94 10.35
CA LYS A 172 14.76 -8.66 11.24
C LYS A 172 14.63 -10.17 11.12
N ASN A 173 13.40 -10.69 11.03
CA ASN A 173 13.15 -12.12 10.88
C ASN A 173 13.69 -12.68 9.54
N LEU A 174 13.65 -11.88 8.48
CA LEU A 174 14.04 -12.28 7.13
C LEU A 174 15.49 -11.89 6.75
N ALA A 175 16.25 -11.35 7.68
CA ALA A 175 17.59 -10.83 7.43
C ALA A 175 18.55 -11.86 6.80
N THR A 176 18.42 -13.14 7.15
CA THR A 176 19.27 -14.24 6.64
C THR A 176 18.73 -14.86 5.35
N SER A 177 17.53 -14.51 4.94
CA SER A 177 16.86 -15.06 3.75
C SER A 177 17.04 -14.18 2.51
N GLY A 178 17.83 -13.10 2.60
CA GLY A 178 18.03 -12.18 1.49
C GLY A 178 16.79 -11.34 1.10
N ILE A 179 15.70 -11.40 1.89
CA ILE A 179 14.47 -10.66 1.64
C ILE A 179 14.50 -9.33 2.38
N ARG A 180 14.36 -8.22 1.65
CA ARG A 180 14.28 -6.88 2.22
C ARG A 180 12.83 -6.50 2.53
N VAL A 181 12.60 -5.83 3.64
CA VAL A 181 11.26 -5.38 4.03
C VAL A 181 11.31 -3.91 4.43
N ASN A 182 10.56 -3.06 3.72
CA ASN A 182 10.48 -1.62 3.97
C ASN A 182 9.02 -1.15 3.99
N CYS A 183 8.82 0.05 4.49
CA CYS A 183 7.53 0.72 4.56
C CYS A 183 7.59 2.06 3.82
N VAL A 184 6.50 2.45 3.17
CA VAL A 184 6.30 3.81 2.66
C VAL A 184 5.15 4.44 3.45
N SER A 185 5.35 5.67 3.89
CA SER A 185 4.33 6.49 4.57
C SER A 185 3.95 7.69 3.69
N PRO A 186 2.85 7.61 2.94
CA PRO A 186 2.33 8.73 2.16
C PRO A 186 1.86 9.88 3.04
N GLY A 187 1.98 11.11 2.51
CA GLY A 187 1.28 12.29 3.00
C GLY A 187 -0.15 12.39 2.44
N ILE A 188 -0.59 13.61 2.08
CA ILE A 188 -1.89 13.85 1.45
C ILE A 188 -1.80 13.45 -0.01
N VAL A 189 -2.51 12.39 -0.40
CA VAL A 189 -2.64 11.91 -1.78
C VAL A 189 -4.12 11.83 -2.12
N ALA A 190 -4.56 12.57 -3.12
CA ALA A 190 -5.96 12.59 -3.54
C ALA A 190 -6.38 11.21 -4.10
N THR A 191 -7.10 10.45 -3.29
CA THR A 191 -7.58 9.11 -3.62
C THR A 191 -8.94 8.87 -2.99
N GLU A 192 -9.55 7.75 -3.33
CA GLU A 192 -10.86 7.33 -2.84
C GLU A 192 -10.89 7.06 -1.32
N ILE A 193 -9.77 7.08 -0.62
CA ILE A 193 -9.71 6.90 0.83
C ILE A 193 -10.47 7.99 1.59
N TYR A 194 -10.58 9.18 1.00
CA TYR A 194 -11.30 10.31 1.59
C TYR A 194 -12.82 10.27 1.33
N ARG A 195 -13.30 9.34 0.53
CA ARG A 195 -14.69 9.27 0.07
C ARG A 195 -15.71 9.25 1.23
N LYS A 196 -15.42 8.47 2.27
CA LYS A 196 -16.30 8.39 3.44
C LYS A 196 -16.44 9.75 4.14
N VAL A 197 -15.33 10.47 4.29
CA VAL A 197 -15.31 11.80 4.92
C VAL A 197 -16.06 12.81 4.03
N GLU A 198 -15.84 12.74 2.72
CA GLU A 198 -16.52 13.59 1.75
C GLU A 198 -18.04 13.38 1.77
N ASP A 199 -18.50 12.13 1.79
CA ASP A 199 -19.91 11.77 1.86
C ASP A 199 -20.56 12.27 3.17
N GLU A 200 -19.89 12.10 4.31
CA GLU A 200 -20.39 12.58 5.63
C GLU A 200 -20.45 14.11 5.71
N MET A 201 -19.47 14.79 5.13
CA MET A 201 -19.43 16.27 5.10
C MET A 201 -20.21 16.88 3.94
N MET A 202 -20.88 16.07 3.12
CA MET A 202 -21.59 16.49 1.90
C MET A 202 -20.72 17.32 0.95
N MET A 203 -19.45 16.95 0.83
CA MET A 203 -18.46 17.58 -0.03
C MET A 203 -18.44 16.95 -1.42
N GLU A 204 -17.97 17.69 -2.42
CA GLU A 204 -17.70 17.13 -3.74
C GLU A 204 -16.54 16.14 -3.71
N LYS A 205 -16.56 15.18 -4.62
CA LYS A 205 -15.51 14.15 -4.75
C LYS A 205 -14.14 14.76 -5.01
N GLY A 206 -13.16 14.45 -4.16
CA GLY A 206 -11.79 14.97 -4.24
C GLY A 206 -11.57 16.30 -3.53
N SER A 207 -12.64 17.03 -3.20
CA SER A 207 -12.52 18.37 -2.60
C SER A 207 -11.93 18.36 -1.18
N PHE A 208 -12.09 17.27 -0.42
CA PHE A 208 -11.50 17.17 0.92
C PHE A 208 -9.96 17.08 0.87
N ALA A 209 -9.41 16.31 -0.07
CA ALA A 209 -7.98 16.26 -0.27
C ALA A 209 -7.40 17.61 -0.71
N ASP A 210 -8.09 18.31 -1.63
CA ASP A 210 -7.68 19.63 -2.11
C ASP A 210 -7.70 20.65 -0.98
N TRP A 211 -8.74 20.64 -0.15
CA TRP A 211 -8.83 21.48 1.04
C TRP A 211 -7.71 21.20 2.04
N LEU A 212 -7.39 19.93 2.32
CA LEU A 212 -6.29 19.56 3.20
C LEU A 212 -4.92 20.04 2.67
N VAL A 213 -4.71 19.97 1.36
CA VAL A 213 -3.50 20.45 0.70
C VAL A 213 -3.39 21.95 0.84
N GLU A 214 -4.46 22.71 0.50
CA GLU A 214 -4.48 24.17 0.61
C GLU A 214 -4.23 24.63 2.05
N GLU A 215 -4.91 24.04 3.02
CA GLU A 215 -4.73 24.33 4.44
C GLU A 215 -3.29 24.06 4.89
N SER A 216 -2.72 22.92 4.46
CA SER A 216 -1.35 22.54 4.82
C SER A 216 -0.28 23.43 4.17
N ILE A 217 -0.54 23.99 3.00
CA ILE A 217 0.32 25.01 2.37
C ILE A 217 0.21 26.32 3.15
N ASN A 218 -1.01 26.80 3.43
CA ASN A 218 -1.26 28.07 4.08
C ASN A 218 -0.67 28.15 5.49
N ASN A 219 -0.67 27.05 6.23
CA ASN A 219 -0.09 26.99 7.57
C ASN A 219 1.38 26.55 7.61
N GLY A 220 2.03 26.38 6.44
CA GLY A 220 3.45 26.04 6.32
C GLY A 220 3.82 24.61 6.69
N GLN A 221 2.85 23.71 6.80
CA GLN A 221 3.10 22.29 7.11
C GLN A 221 3.58 21.51 5.88
N LEU A 222 3.14 21.87 4.69
CA LEU A 222 3.51 21.22 3.44
C LEU A 222 4.61 22.02 2.74
N LEU A 223 5.83 21.46 2.65
CA LEU A 223 6.99 22.16 2.09
C LEU A 223 6.99 22.15 0.55
N ILE A 224 6.52 21.07 -0.07
CA ILE A 224 6.29 21.02 -1.52
C ILE A 224 4.85 21.46 -1.77
N PRO A 225 4.58 22.62 -2.40
CA PRO A 225 3.25 23.24 -2.43
C PRO A 225 2.29 22.56 -3.41
N ARG A 226 2.08 21.27 -3.25
CA ARG A 226 1.08 20.45 -3.96
C ARG A 226 0.75 19.19 -3.19
N GLY A 227 -0.41 18.63 -3.40
CA GLY A 227 -0.73 17.27 -3.00
C GLY A 227 0.16 16.23 -3.68
N GLY A 228 0.32 15.09 -3.05
CA GLY A 228 0.95 13.93 -3.67
C GLY A 228 0.03 13.29 -4.72
N ALA A 229 0.63 12.71 -5.75
CA ALA A 229 -0.04 11.87 -6.72
C ALA A 229 0.27 10.38 -6.43
N PRO A 230 -0.59 9.43 -6.86
CA PRO A 230 -0.28 8.00 -6.80
C PRO A 230 1.09 7.64 -7.38
N GLU A 231 1.52 8.35 -8.42
CA GLU A 231 2.81 8.16 -9.10
C GLU A 231 4.01 8.53 -8.22
N ASP A 232 3.88 9.53 -7.33
CA ASP A 232 4.94 9.90 -6.37
C ASP A 232 5.19 8.72 -5.40
N ILE A 233 4.12 8.09 -4.92
CA ILE A 233 4.21 6.94 -4.04
C ILE A 233 4.71 5.69 -4.79
N ALA A 234 4.21 5.47 -5.99
CA ALA A 234 4.63 4.37 -6.85
C ALA A 234 6.13 4.41 -7.17
N ALA A 235 6.69 5.61 -7.38
CA ALA A 235 8.13 5.80 -7.61
C ALA A 235 8.96 5.34 -6.41
N ALA A 236 8.55 5.71 -5.19
CA ALA A 236 9.24 5.32 -3.96
C ALA A 236 9.12 3.81 -3.69
N VAL A 237 7.93 3.23 -3.90
CA VAL A 237 7.70 1.78 -3.76
C VAL A 237 8.56 1.00 -4.74
N ALA A 238 8.58 1.41 -6.02
CA ALA A 238 9.41 0.78 -7.04
C ALA A 238 10.91 0.91 -6.73
N PHE A 239 11.37 2.05 -6.21
CA PHE A 239 12.75 2.21 -5.74
C PHE A 239 13.08 1.21 -4.63
N LEU A 240 12.28 1.17 -3.54
CA LEU A 240 12.52 0.28 -2.43
C LEU A 240 12.44 -1.21 -2.79
N ALA A 241 11.66 -1.56 -3.81
CA ALA A 241 11.56 -2.92 -4.32
C ALA A 241 12.72 -3.32 -5.26
N SER A 242 13.43 -2.35 -5.82
CA SER A 242 14.50 -2.59 -6.82
C SER A 242 15.86 -2.91 -6.20
N GLU A 243 16.81 -3.32 -7.04
CA GLU A 243 18.22 -3.53 -6.67
C GLU A 243 18.92 -2.22 -6.27
N ASP A 244 18.41 -1.05 -6.72
CA ASP A 244 18.94 0.27 -6.30
C ASP A 244 18.81 0.47 -4.77
N ALA A 245 17.90 -0.26 -4.12
CA ALA A 245 17.69 -0.27 -2.68
C ALA A 245 18.27 -1.53 -1.99
N SER A 246 19.26 -2.20 -2.58
CA SER A 246 19.84 -3.46 -2.08
C SER A 246 20.40 -3.38 -0.66
N TYR A 247 20.80 -2.18 -0.21
CA TYR A 247 21.29 -1.94 1.16
C TYR A 247 20.28 -1.23 2.08
N ILE A 248 18.97 -1.24 1.69
CA ILE A 248 17.89 -0.60 2.45
C ILE A 248 16.89 -1.67 2.91
N THR A 249 16.78 -1.84 4.22
CA THR A 249 15.76 -2.69 4.87
C THR A 249 15.35 -2.12 6.22
N ALA A 250 14.19 -2.50 6.73
CA ALA A 250 13.61 -2.03 7.99
C ALA A 250 13.34 -0.51 8.05
N GLN A 251 13.31 0.18 6.90
CA GLN A 251 13.06 1.62 6.86
C GLN A 251 11.57 1.93 6.67
N ASN A 252 11.17 3.09 7.21
CA ASN A 252 9.90 3.72 6.91
C ASN A 252 10.19 5.05 6.19
N LEU A 253 9.96 5.08 4.87
CA LEU A 253 10.22 6.23 4.02
C LEU A 253 8.96 7.10 3.94
N SER A 254 9.05 8.33 4.43
CA SER A 254 8.00 9.34 4.22
C SER A 254 8.04 9.86 2.78
N VAL A 255 6.87 9.88 2.13
CA VAL A 255 6.66 10.47 0.79
C VAL A 255 5.47 11.40 0.89
N ASP A 256 5.70 12.59 1.43
CA ASP A 256 4.67 13.43 2.03
C ASP A 256 4.83 14.93 1.74
N GLY A 257 5.71 15.29 0.80
CA GLY A 257 5.98 16.69 0.49
C GLY A 257 6.63 17.47 1.62
N GLY A 258 7.25 16.77 2.58
CA GLY A 258 7.94 17.36 3.73
C GLY A 258 7.03 17.60 4.94
N MET A 259 5.82 17.06 4.98
CA MET A 259 4.91 17.23 6.14
C MET A 259 5.43 16.59 7.43
N ASP A 260 6.28 15.57 7.35
CA ASP A 260 6.81 14.83 8.51
C ASP A 260 7.73 15.69 9.40
N TRP A 261 8.23 16.81 8.92
CA TRP A 261 9.11 17.68 9.69
C TRP A 261 8.43 18.39 10.87
N CYS A 262 7.10 18.50 10.83
CA CYS A 262 6.29 19.19 11.83
C CYS A 262 5.56 18.24 12.82
N TRP A 263 5.97 16.97 12.88
CA TRP A 263 5.31 15.95 13.72
C TRP A 263 6.22 15.46 14.86
#